data_5ad5452bd8a7931e708f4c659008fe74
#
_entry.id   5ad5452bd8a7931e708f4c659008fe74
#
_cell.length_a   1.000
_cell.length_b   1.000
_cell.length_c   1.000
_cell.angle_alpha   90.00
_cell.angle_beta   90.00
_cell.angle_gamma   90.00
#
_symmetry.space_group_name_H-M   'P 1'
#
loop_
_entity.id
_entity.type
_entity.pdbx_description
1 polymer ?
#
loop_
_entity_poly.entity_id
_entity_poly.type
_entity_poly.pdbx_seq_one_letter_code
_entity_poly.pdbx_strand_id
1 'polypeptide(L)'
;MQWYPAPAKLNLFLHVVGRRPDGYHELQTVFRFLDHGDRLQFRVRGDGQILRTAEIPGVALDADLSVRAARLLQRHAQCPLGAEITLDKILPLGGGVGGGSSDAATVLIVLNRLWGLDLGRDDLRTLALQLGADVPVFIFARSAFAEGIGDILTPIDLPHAWYVVLVPPVMVPTGRIFADPELTRNTNRIKIPAFFTGTVGNDLEPVVCRLFPVVREYLDWLRQRAPAQITGSGACAFASFDEERVARDVFASRPAHMQGFVAQGLGQHPLDDMILGSSQVG
;
A
#
# COMPACT_ATOMS: atom_id res chain seq x y z
N MET A 1 -21.41 -14.52 -4.09
CA MET A 1 -20.11 -14.44 -3.38
C MET A 1 -19.83 -12.97 -3.06
N GLN A 2 -19.27 -12.68 -1.90
CA GLN A 2 -18.97 -11.32 -1.43
C GLN A 2 -17.62 -10.85 -1.99
N TRP A 3 -17.54 -9.58 -2.40
CA TRP A 3 -16.28 -8.90 -2.70
C TRP A 3 -15.72 -8.22 -1.46
N TYR A 4 -14.42 -8.37 -1.26
CA TYR A 4 -13.66 -7.76 -0.15
C TYR A 4 -12.70 -6.72 -0.71
N PRO A 5 -12.69 -5.50 -0.17
CA PRO A 5 -11.83 -4.43 -0.65
C PRO A 5 -10.35 -4.65 -0.26
N ALA A 6 -9.46 -4.28 -1.16
CA ALA A 6 -8.03 -4.16 -0.95
C ALA A 6 -7.59 -2.74 -1.35
N PRO A 7 -7.71 -1.76 -0.43
CA PRO A 7 -7.51 -0.35 -0.73
C PRO A 7 -6.06 -0.03 -1.09
N ALA A 8 -5.86 1.00 -1.92
CA ALA A 8 -4.54 1.60 -2.09
C ALA A 8 -4.07 2.31 -0.82
N LYS A 9 -2.76 2.53 -0.71
CA LYS A 9 -2.16 3.46 0.27
C LYS A 9 -1.32 4.52 -0.41
N LEU A 10 -1.15 5.64 0.25
CA LEU A 10 -0.11 6.64 -0.06
C LEU A 10 0.90 6.70 1.08
N ASN A 11 2.15 6.98 0.73
CA ASN A 11 3.14 7.51 1.65
C ASN A 11 3.05 9.05 1.53
N LEU A 12 2.50 9.74 2.53
CA LEU A 12 2.34 11.19 2.51
C LEU A 12 3.66 11.95 2.68
N PHE A 13 4.71 11.26 3.07
CA PHE A 13 6.13 11.58 2.94
C PHE A 13 6.93 10.29 3.07
N LEU A 14 8.20 10.31 2.73
CA LEU A 14 9.10 9.20 2.98
C LEU A 14 10.52 9.71 3.20
N HIS A 15 11.00 9.63 4.42
CA HIS A 15 12.40 9.93 4.77
C HIS A 15 13.19 8.64 4.94
N VAL A 16 14.40 8.63 4.39
CA VAL A 16 15.40 7.58 4.64
C VAL A 16 16.34 8.10 5.71
N VAL A 17 16.17 7.62 6.94
CA VAL A 17 16.82 8.15 8.14
C VAL A 17 18.06 7.35 8.57
N GLY A 18 18.34 6.25 7.87
CA GLY A 18 19.50 5.42 8.16
C GLY A 18 19.55 4.16 7.27
N ARG A 19 20.66 3.43 7.41
CA ARG A 19 20.84 2.10 6.83
C ARG A 19 21.24 1.12 7.91
N ARG A 20 20.56 -0.02 7.98
CA ARG A 20 20.81 -1.08 8.95
C ARG A 20 21.98 -1.97 8.51
N PRO A 21 22.65 -2.67 9.46
CA PRO A 21 23.70 -3.64 9.12
C PRO A 21 23.21 -4.79 8.23
N ASP A 22 21.90 -5.16 8.30
CA ASP A 22 21.29 -6.17 7.46
C ASP A 22 21.00 -5.70 6.01
N GLY A 23 21.34 -4.44 5.70
CA GLY A 23 21.19 -3.82 4.39
C GLY A 23 19.86 -3.12 4.16
N TYR A 24 18.86 -3.31 5.03
CA TYR A 24 17.61 -2.55 4.98
C TYR A 24 17.83 -1.08 5.35
N HIS A 25 16.92 -0.22 4.87
CA HIS A 25 16.91 1.20 5.21
C HIS A 25 15.93 1.46 6.33
N GLU A 26 16.33 2.32 7.27
CA GLU A 26 15.43 2.87 8.27
C GLU A 26 14.66 4.03 7.65
N LEU A 27 13.35 4.02 7.82
CA LEU A 27 12.43 4.95 7.20
C LEU A 27 11.60 5.68 8.25
N GLN A 28 11.10 6.84 7.86
CA GLN A 28 9.91 7.46 8.46
C GLN A 28 8.92 7.82 7.36
N THR A 29 7.65 7.52 7.56
CA THR A 29 6.58 7.85 6.62
C THR A 29 5.25 8.00 7.33
N VAL A 30 4.25 8.57 6.63
CA VAL A 30 2.84 8.49 7.04
C VAL A 30 2.07 7.74 5.97
N PHE A 31 1.40 6.67 6.38
CA PHE A 31 0.49 5.93 5.52
C PHE A 31 -0.93 6.47 5.59
N ARG A 32 -1.55 6.65 4.43
CA ARG A 32 -2.95 7.00 4.24
C ARG A 32 -3.61 6.01 3.30
N PHE A 33 -4.72 5.38 3.68
CA PHE A 33 -5.52 4.58 2.78
C PHE A 33 -6.38 5.43 1.86
N LEU A 34 -6.76 4.86 0.72
CA LEU A 34 -7.66 5.47 -0.25
C LEU A 34 -8.92 4.63 -0.43
N ASP A 35 -10.04 5.25 -0.77
CA ASP A 35 -11.30 4.57 -1.13
C ASP A 35 -11.27 3.94 -2.55
N HIS A 36 -10.09 3.88 -3.15
CA HIS A 36 -9.81 3.25 -4.43
C HIS A 36 -8.87 2.06 -4.23
N GLY A 37 -9.21 0.90 -4.79
CA GLY A 37 -8.43 -0.31 -4.54
C GLY A 37 -8.92 -1.51 -5.33
N ASP A 38 -8.14 -2.57 -5.27
CA ASP A 38 -8.50 -3.88 -5.81
C ASP A 38 -9.63 -4.52 -5.00
N ARG A 39 -10.22 -5.58 -5.52
CA ARG A 39 -11.25 -6.35 -4.83
C ARG A 39 -10.98 -7.83 -4.98
N LEU A 40 -11.22 -8.58 -3.91
CA LEU A 40 -11.03 -10.02 -3.89
C LEU A 40 -12.31 -10.77 -3.54
N GLN A 41 -12.47 -11.95 -4.13
CA GLN A 41 -13.50 -12.93 -3.78
C GLN A 41 -12.84 -14.24 -3.40
N PHE A 42 -13.45 -14.97 -2.48
CA PHE A 42 -12.91 -16.24 -1.98
C PHE A 42 -13.98 -17.33 -2.03
N ARG A 43 -13.54 -18.53 -2.44
CA ARG A 43 -14.29 -19.77 -2.26
C ARG A 43 -13.43 -20.75 -1.48
N VAL A 44 -13.88 -21.14 -0.29
CA VAL A 44 -13.19 -22.15 0.53
C VAL A 44 -13.23 -23.51 -0.18
N ARG A 45 -12.12 -24.24 -0.13
CA ARG A 45 -11.94 -25.56 -0.75
C ARG A 45 -11.60 -26.59 0.32
N GLY A 46 -12.22 -27.78 0.25
CA GLY A 46 -11.93 -28.89 1.15
C GLY A 46 -10.72 -29.74 0.75
N ASP A 47 -10.10 -29.47 -0.42
CA ASP A 47 -8.97 -30.24 -0.95
C ASP A 47 -7.59 -29.64 -0.60
N GLY A 48 -7.56 -28.59 0.20
CA GLY A 48 -6.33 -27.92 0.64
C GLY A 48 -5.59 -27.12 -0.43
N GLN A 49 -6.10 -27.04 -1.67
CA GLN A 49 -5.41 -26.32 -2.76
C GLN A 49 -5.66 -24.82 -2.68
N ILE A 50 -4.59 -24.04 -2.94
CA ILE A 50 -4.68 -22.58 -3.11
C ILE A 50 -4.58 -22.28 -4.61
N LEU A 51 -5.64 -21.73 -5.17
CA LEU A 51 -5.78 -21.41 -6.59
C LEU A 51 -6.10 -19.93 -6.80
N ARG A 52 -5.57 -19.35 -7.86
CA ARG A 52 -5.99 -18.05 -8.41
C ARG A 52 -6.79 -18.30 -9.68
N THR A 53 -7.97 -17.69 -9.82
CA THR A 53 -8.91 -17.96 -10.92
C THR A 53 -8.48 -17.38 -12.27
N ALA A 54 -7.68 -16.30 -12.25
CA ALA A 54 -7.23 -15.64 -13.47
C ALA A 54 -5.73 -15.32 -13.39
N GLU A 55 -5.07 -15.28 -14.53
CA GLU A 55 -3.68 -14.82 -14.61
C GLU A 55 -3.60 -13.30 -14.41
N ILE A 56 -2.53 -12.85 -13.73
CA ILE A 56 -2.14 -11.45 -13.67
C ILE A 56 -0.93 -11.29 -14.59
N PRO A 57 -1.04 -10.48 -15.66
CA PRO A 57 0.06 -10.28 -16.59
C PRO A 57 1.35 -9.87 -15.88
N GLY A 58 2.43 -10.59 -16.15
CA GLY A 58 3.74 -10.32 -15.55
C GLY A 58 3.94 -10.82 -14.11
N VAL A 59 2.95 -11.49 -13.49
CA VAL A 59 3.04 -12.03 -12.12
C VAL A 59 2.85 -13.55 -12.13
N ALA A 60 3.94 -14.30 -11.99
CA ALA A 60 3.87 -15.75 -11.83
C ALA A 60 3.08 -16.13 -10.56
N LEU A 61 2.39 -17.29 -10.58
CA LEU A 61 1.53 -17.73 -9.48
C LEU A 61 2.27 -17.77 -8.13
N ASP A 62 3.49 -18.28 -8.11
CA ASP A 62 4.29 -18.40 -6.88
C ASP A 62 4.91 -17.07 -6.42
N ALA A 63 4.95 -16.05 -7.29
CA ALA A 63 5.35 -14.69 -6.95
C ALA A 63 4.18 -13.82 -6.48
N ASP A 64 2.94 -14.25 -6.73
CA ASP A 64 1.73 -13.52 -6.33
C ASP A 64 1.61 -13.49 -4.79
N LEU A 65 1.59 -12.27 -4.25
CA LEU A 65 1.50 -12.06 -2.80
C LEU A 65 0.18 -12.59 -2.21
N SER A 66 -0.92 -12.60 -2.97
CA SER A 66 -2.21 -13.15 -2.52
C SER A 66 -2.11 -14.66 -2.32
N VAL A 67 -1.51 -15.37 -3.27
CA VAL A 67 -1.29 -16.82 -3.18
C VAL A 67 -0.29 -17.16 -2.06
N ARG A 68 0.80 -16.38 -1.97
CA ARG A 68 1.80 -16.54 -0.90
C ARG A 68 1.19 -16.31 0.48
N ALA A 69 0.32 -15.31 0.63
CA ALA A 69 -0.37 -15.01 1.88
C ALA A 69 -1.29 -16.17 2.30
N ALA A 70 -2.08 -16.70 1.38
CA ALA A 70 -2.96 -17.85 1.66
C ALA A 70 -2.15 -19.09 2.08
N ARG A 71 -1.07 -19.42 1.34
CA ARG A 71 -0.19 -20.54 1.67
C ARG A 71 0.56 -20.35 3.00
N LEU A 72 0.96 -19.11 3.31
CA LEU A 72 1.62 -18.79 4.57
C LEU A 72 0.67 -18.99 5.74
N LEU A 73 -0.55 -18.45 5.66
CA LEU A 73 -1.59 -18.62 6.67
C LEU A 73 -1.97 -20.09 6.87
N GLN A 74 -2.16 -20.84 5.76
CA GLN A 74 -2.48 -22.27 5.78
C GLN A 74 -1.42 -23.09 6.52
N ARG A 75 -0.13 -22.85 6.21
CA ARG A 75 0.98 -23.55 6.88
C ARG A 75 1.09 -23.17 8.35
N HIS A 76 0.97 -21.88 8.67
CA HIS A 76 1.08 -21.38 10.05
C HIS A 76 0.02 -22.01 10.95
N ALA A 77 -1.23 -22.06 10.48
CA ALA A 77 -2.36 -22.61 11.22
C ALA A 77 -2.54 -24.14 11.07
N GLN A 78 -1.70 -24.81 10.27
CA GLN A 78 -1.87 -26.23 9.90
C GLN A 78 -3.30 -26.51 9.38
N CYS A 79 -3.88 -25.55 8.65
CA CYS A 79 -5.26 -25.61 8.18
C CYS A 79 -5.38 -26.57 6.98
N PRO A 80 -6.30 -27.55 7.00
CA PRO A 80 -6.51 -28.48 5.88
C PRO A 80 -7.30 -27.86 4.74
N LEU A 81 -7.94 -26.70 4.95
CA LEU A 81 -8.74 -26.03 3.94
C LEU A 81 -7.86 -25.28 2.94
N GLY A 82 -8.31 -25.24 1.69
CA GLY A 82 -7.76 -24.42 0.63
C GLY A 82 -8.67 -23.24 0.29
N ALA A 83 -8.27 -22.48 -0.72
CA ALA A 83 -9.05 -21.37 -1.23
C ALA A 83 -8.89 -21.19 -2.75
N GLU A 84 -9.95 -20.78 -3.40
CA GLU A 84 -9.93 -20.21 -4.73
C GLU A 84 -10.08 -18.69 -4.59
N ILE A 85 -9.11 -17.95 -5.13
CA ILE A 85 -9.00 -16.50 -5.02
C ILE A 85 -9.29 -15.89 -6.38
N THR A 86 -10.32 -15.06 -6.45
CA THR A 86 -10.61 -14.21 -7.62
C THR A 86 -10.20 -12.78 -7.29
N LEU A 87 -9.39 -12.17 -8.15
CA LEU A 87 -8.87 -10.82 -7.98
C LEU A 87 -9.33 -9.92 -9.13
N ASP A 88 -10.02 -8.84 -8.79
CA ASP A 88 -10.34 -7.73 -9.68
C ASP A 88 -9.27 -6.65 -9.48
N LYS A 89 -8.24 -6.66 -10.35
CA LYS A 89 -7.03 -5.85 -10.23
C LYS A 89 -7.17 -4.54 -10.99
N ILE A 90 -7.30 -3.43 -10.27
CA ILE A 90 -7.37 -2.07 -10.84
C ILE A 90 -6.17 -1.21 -10.46
N LEU A 91 -5.47 -1.55 -9.38
CA LEU A 91 -4.27 -0.81 -8.96
C LEU A 91 -3.06 -1.16 -9.83
N PRO A 92 -2.22 -0.16 -10.17
CA PRO A 92 -1.04 -0.39 -10.99
C PRO A 92 -0.02 -1.28 -10.29
N LEU A 93 0.58 -2.20 -11.06
CA LEU A 93 1.72 -3.00 -10.60
C LEU A 93 2.97 -2.12 -10.45
N GLY A 94 3.64 -2.17 -9.31
CA GLY A 94 4.87 -1.41 -9.08
C GLY A 94 4.69 0.11 -9.04
N GLY A 95 3.47 0.59 -8.75
CA GLY A 95 3.13 2.02 -8.70
C GLY A 95 3.41 2.71 -7.36
N GLY A 96 3.89 2.01 -6.34
CA GLY A 96 4.11 2.59 -5.00
C GLY A 96 2.85 2.76 -4.15
N VAL A 97 1.67 2.37 -4.67
CA VAL A 97 0.36 2.47 -3.99
C VAL A 97 -0.01 1.24 -3.14
N GLY A 98 0.90 0.27 -3.03
CA GLY A 98 0.76 -0.88 -2.13
C GLY A 98 -0.24 -1.96 -2.56
N GLY A 99 -0.66 -2.02 -3.84
CA GLY A 99 -1.71 -2.92 -4.30
C GLY A 99 -1.49 -4.39 -3.94
N GLY A 100 -0.34 -4.99 -4.30
CA GLY A 100 -0.05 -6.38 -3.96
C GLY A 100 0.04 -6.64 -2.46
N SER A 101 0.52 -5.65 -1.66
CA SER A 101 0.56 -5.74 -0.20
C SER A 101 -0.84 -5.68 0.40
N SER A 102 -1.72 -4.85 -0.16
CA SER A 102 -3.14 -4.77 0.21
C SER A 102 -3.88 -6.06 -0.11
N ASP A 103 -3.65 -6.62 -1.31
CA ASP A 103 -4.22 -7.91 -1.70
C ASP A 103 -3.82 -9.01 -0.69
N ALA A 104 -2.52 -9.09 -0.35
CA ALA A 104 -2.01 -10.07 0.60
C ALA A 104 -2.62 -9.92 2.00
N ALA A 105 -2.73 -8.68 2.49
CA ALA A 105 -3.37 -8.39 3.78
C ALA A 105 -4.85 -8.79 3.77
N THR A 106 -5.59 -8.44 2.70
CA THR A 106 -6.98 -8.84 2.52
C THR A 106 -7.12 -10.36 2.55
N VAL A 107 -6.23 -11.09 1.89
CA VAL A 107 -6.20 -12.58 1.95
C VAL A 107 -6.00 -13.05 3.38
N LEU A 108 -5.02 -12.53 4.14
CA LEU A 108 -4.79 -12.93 5.53
C LEU A 108 -6.03 -12.69 6.40
N ILE A 109 -6.64 -11.50 6.29
CA ILE A 109 -7.83 -11.11 7.08
C ILE A 109 -9.02 -12.02 6.78
N VAL A 110 -9.33 -12.14 5.48
CA VAL A 110 -10.56 -12.83 5.06
C VAL A 110 -10.45 -14.34 5.25
N LEU A 111 -9.32 -14.95 4.88
CA LEU A 111 -9.13 -16.39 5.06
C LEU A 111 -8.97 -16.77 6.54
N ASN A 112 -8.40 -15.91 7.39
CA ASN A 112 -8.41 -16.11 8.83
C ASN A 112 -9.84 -16.34 9.35
N ARG A 113 -10.78 -15.50 8.90
CA ARG A 113 -12.20 -15.62 9.27
C ARG A 113 -12.90 -16.80 8.57
N LEU A 114 -12.72 -16.96 7.25
CA LEU A 114 -13.42 -18.01 6.49
C LEU A 114 -12.96 -19.43 6.87
N TRP A 115 -11.72 -19.59 7.33
CA TRP A 115 -11.19 -20.86 7.81
C TRP A 115 -11.42 -21.08 9.33
N GLY A 116 -11.98 -20.09 10.04
CA GLY A 116 -12.26 -20.16 11.48
C GLY A 116 -10.98 -20.28 12.32
N LEU A 117 -9.92 -19.56 11.97
CA LEU A 117 -8.61 -19.66 12.62
C LEU A 117 -8.52 -18.77 13.85
N ASP A 118 -9.30 -17.69 13.91
CA ASP A 118 -9.39 -16.73 15.02
C ASP A 118 -8.04 -16.14 15.47
N LEU A 119 -7.06 -16.04 14.55
CA LEU A 119 -5.78 -15.39 14.83
C LEU A 119 -5.99 -13.90 15.12
N GLY A 120 -5.33 -13.41 16.16
CA GLY A 120 -5.37 -12.02 16.56
C GLY A 120 -4.61 -11.09 15.59
N ARG A 121 -4.82 -9.78 15.76
CA ARG A 121 -4.18 -8.76 14.91
C ARG A 121 -2.65 -8.87 14.91
N ASP A 122 -2.04 -9.13 16.05
CA ASP A 122 -0.58 -9.19 16.17
C ASP A 122 0.00 -10.44 15.50
N ASP A 123 -0.72 -11.57 15.54
CA ASP A 123 -0.33 -12.78 14.81
C ASP A 123 -0.38 -12.53 13.30
N LEU A 124 -1.48 -11.93 12.82
CA LEU A 124 -1.62 -11.55 11.41
C LEU A 124 -0.55 -10.54 10.95
N ARG A 125 -0.18 -9.56 11.80
CA ARG A 125 0.91 -8.61 11.51
C ARG A 125 2.26 -9.31 11.40
N THR A 126 2.51 -10.29 12.26
CA THR A 126 3.75 -11.10 12.23
C THR A 126 3.85 -11.90 10.92
N LEU A 127 2.74 -12.46 10.45
CA LEU A 127 2.67 -13.13 9.14
C LEU A 127 2.83 -12.13 7.99
N ALA A 128 2.16 -10.98 8.09
CA ALA A 128 2.21 -9.92 7.09
C ALA A 128 3.64 -9.44 6.81
N LEU A 129 4.46 -9.29 7.84
CA LEU A 129 5.85 -8.84 7.71
C LEU A 129 6.71 -9.81 6.89
N GLN A 130 6.41 -11.12 6.91
CA GLN A 130 7.11 -12.12 6.10
C GLN A 130 6.79 -12.01 4.60
N LEU A 131 5.71 -11.32 4.23
CA LEU A 131 5.28 -11.11 2.85
C LEU A 131 5.86 -9.84 2.24
N GLY A 132 6.04 -8.79 3.07
CA GLY A 132 6.61 -7.52 2.65
C GLY A 132 6.43 -6.41 3.69
N ALA A 133 7.29 -5.40 3.63
CA ALA A 133 7.33 -4.30 4.60
C ALA A 133 6.04 -3.45 4.66
N ASP A 134 5.32 -3.33 3.53
CA ASP A 134 4.06 -2.57 3.45
C ASP A 134 2.82 -3.40 3.86
N VAL A 135 2.92 -4.75 4.00
CA VAL A 135 1.74 -5.58 4.33
C VAL A 135 1.21 -5.32 5.75
N PRO A 136 2.07 -5.11 6.78
CA PRO A 136 1.62 -4.90 8.15
C PRO A 136 0.70 -3.69 8.34
N VAL A 137 0.85 -2.59 7.58
CA VAL A 137 -0.01 -1.42 7.76
C VAL A 137 -1.48 -1.71 7.41
N PHE A 138 -1.73 -2.58 6.43
CA PHE A 138 -3.09 -2.99 6.08
C PHE A 138 -3.75 -3.86 7.14
N ILE A 139 -2.95 -4.66 7.89
CA ILE A 139 -3.43 -5.41 9.06
C ILE A 139 -3.61 -4.48 10.27
N PHE A 140 -2.74 -3.47 10.44
CA PHE A 140 -2.89 -2.44 11.46
C PHE A 140 -4.19 -1.65 11.27
N ALA A 141 -4.64 -1.51 10.02
CA ALA A 141 -5.94 -1.04 9.59
C ALA A 141 -6.26 0.43 9.90
N ARG A 142 -5.29 1.24 10.27
CA ARG A 142 -5.42 2.68 10.51
C ARG A 142 -4.33 3.45 9.79
N SER A 143 -4.61 4.72 9.44
CA SER A 143 -3.55 5.65 9.04
C SER A 143 -2.51 5.71 10.14
N ALA A 144 -1.23 5.66 9.77
CA ALA A 144 -0.16 5.52 10.75
C ALA A 144 1.09 6.33 10.38
N PHE A 145 1.74 6.90 11.39
CA PHE A 145 3.13 7.28 11.34
C PHE A 145 3.96 6.00 11.51
N ALA A 146 4.82 5.73 10.55
CA ALA A 146 5.59 4.49 10.50
C ALA A 146 7.09 4.77 10.61
N GLU A 147 7.77 3.92 11.35
CA GLU A 147 9.22 3.92 11.58
C GLU A 147 9.81 2.53 11.32
N GLY A 148 11.12 2.37 11.57
CA GLY A 148 11.81 1.12 11.27
C GLY A 148 11.93 0.91 9.76
N ILE A 149 11.56 -0.26 9.27
CA ILE A 149 11.44 -0.55 7.84
C ILE A 149 10.02 -0.23 7.29
N GLY A 150 9.18 0.45 8.10
CA GLY A 150 7.76 0.71 7.87
C GLY A 150 6.83 -0.15 8.75
N ASP A 151 7.38 -0.88 9.70
CA ASP A 151 6.72 -1.90 10.53
C ASP A 151 6.36 -1.43 11.95
N ILE A 152 6.99 -0.35 12.45
CA ILE A 152 6.68 0.27 13.74
C ILE A 152 5.61 1.35 13.49
N LEU A 153 4.36 1.02 13.82
CA LEU A 153 3.20 1.81 13.44
C LEU A 153 2.58 2.51 14.66
N THR A 154 2.49 3.84 14.59
CA THR A 154 1.78 4.68 15.56
C THR A 154 0.53 5.28 14.87
N PRO A 155 -0.68 5.09 15.40
CA PRO A 155 -1.88 5.60 14.76
C PRO A 155 -1.84 7.13 14.70
N ILE A 156 -2.36 7.70 13.61
CA ILE A 156 -2.41 9.15 13.40
C ILE A 156 -3.75 9.52 12.76
N ASP A 157 -4.37 10.57 13.30
CA ASP A 157 -5.57 11.14 12.73
C ASP A 157 -5.18 12.19 11.68
N LEU A 158 -5.61 11.95 10.45
CA LEU A 158 -5.32 12.83 9.32
C LEU A 158 -6.57 13.60 8.91
N PRO A 159 -6.44 14.88 8.52
CA PRO A 159 -7.57 15.65 8.06
C PRO A 159 -8.22 14.98 6.84
N HIS A 160 -9.49 15.30 6.61
CA HIS A 160 -10.17 14.90 5.38
C HIS A 160 -9.43 15.47 4.17
N ALA A 161 -9.22 14.64 3.14
CA ALA A 161 -8.59 15.06 1.90
C ALA A 161 -9.01 14.17 0.74
N TRP A 162 -9.04 14.76 -0.45
CA TRP A 162 -9.15 14.10 -1.74
C TRP A 162 -7.79 14.07 -2.42
N TYR A 163 -7.50 13.03 -3.16
CA TYR A 163 -6.22 12.84 -3.82
C TYR A 163 -6.42 12.66 -5.32
N VAL A 164 -5.66 13.41 -6.10
CA VAL A 164 -5.41 13.09 -7.51
C VAL A 164 -4.16 12.23 -7.53
N VAL A 165 -4.27 11.01 -8.05
CA VAL A 165 -3.16 10.07 -8.23
C VAL A 165 -2.95 9.85 -9.72
N LEU A 166 -1.77 10.20 -10.22
CA LEU A 166 -1.36 9.94 -11.59
C LEU A 166 -0.48 8.70 -11.65
N VAL A 167 -0.70 7.89 -12.69
CA VAL A 167 -0.04 6.59 -12.89
C VAL A 167 0.83 6.66 -14.14
N PRO A 168 2.14 6.98 -14.02
CA PRO A 168 3.07 6.90 -15.14
C PRO A 168 3.14 5.46 -15.68
N PRO A 169 3.24 5.27 -17.01
CA PRO A 169 3.26 3.94 -17.65
C PRO A 169 4.65 3.26 -17.51
N VAL A 170 5.16 3.19 -16.28
CA VAL A 170 6.46 2.58 -15.98
C VAL A 170 6.42 1.87 -14.63
N MET A 171 7.08 0.73 -14.53
CA MET A 171 7.31 0.02 -13.27
C MET A 171 8.67 0.43 -12.70
N VAL A 172 8.69 0.90 -11.47
CA VAL A 172 9.91 1.29 -10.75
C VAL A 172 10.35 0.15 -9.82
N PRO A 173 11.48 -0.52 -10.09
CA PRO A 173 12.00 -1.56 -9.22
C PRO A 173 12.53 -0.93 -7.90
N THR A 174 11.83 -1.12 -6.81
CA THR A 174 12.14 -0.53 -5.48
C THR A 174 13.59 -0.79 -5.06
N GLY A 175 14.09 -2.02 -5.24
CA GLY A 175 15.47 -2.38 -4.90
C GLY A 175 16.52 -1.55 -5.65
N ARG A 176 16.24 -1.18 -6.91
CA ARG A 176 17.15 -0.32 -7.70
C ARG A 176 17.23 1.09 -7.11
N ILE A 177 16.12 1.62 -6.64
CA ILE A 177 16.08 2.97 -6.05
C ILE A 177 16.85 2.98 -4.73
N PHE A 178 16.61 2.01 -3.85
CA PHE A 178 17.33 1.90 -2.58
C PHE A 178 18.82 1.59 -2.73
N ALA A 179 19.23 0.95 -3.81
CA ALA A 179 20.64 0.68 -4.11
C ALA A 179 21.39 1.86 -4.75
N ASP A 180 20.67 2.90 -5.17
CA ASP A 180 21.28 4.03 -5.91
C ASP A 180 22.26 4.82 -5.02
N PRO A 181 23.50 5.11 -5.50
CA PRO A 181 24.50 5.80 -4.71
C PRO A 181 24.14 7.25 -4.35
N GLU A 182 23.28 7.90 -5.14
CA GLU A 182 22.85 9.29 -4.90
C GLU A 182 21.65 9.39 -3.96
N LEU A 183 21.12 8.26 -3.47
CA LEU A 183 20.01 8.27 -2.52
C LEU A 183 20.45 8.91 -1.20
N THR A 184 19.72 9.91 -0.72
CA THR A 184 19.85 10.45 0.63
C THR A 184 19.48 9.40 1.67
N ARG A 185 20.36 9.12 2.66
CA ARG A 185 20.16 8.06 3.66
C ARG A 185 20.31 8.53 5.10
N ASN A 186 20.36 9.83 5.32
CA ASN A 186 20.62 10.44 6.62
C ASN A 186 19.71 11.65 6.89
N THR A 187 18.52 11.63 6.35
CA THR A 187 17.51 12.65 6.61
C THR A 187 17.17 12.65 8.09
N ASN A 188 17.10 13.84 8.67
CA ASN A 188 16.81 13.98 10.09
C ASN A 188 15.43 13.39 10.43
N ARG A 189 15.39 12.62 11.54
CA ARG A 189 14.11 12.11 12.05
C ARG A 189 13.22 13.26 12.49
N ILE A 190 11.93 13.13 12.21
CA ILE A 190 10.92 14.08 12.66
C ILE A 190 9.98 13.41 13.68
N LYS A 191 9.31 14.23 14.49
CA LYS A 191 8.20 13.78 15.34
C LYS A 191 6.87 14.06 14.65
N ILE A 192 5.82 13.34 15.05
CA ILE A 192 4.48 13.47 14.46
C ILE A 192 3.98 14.93 14.34
N PRO A 193 4.15 15.83 15.35
CA PRO A 193 3.72 17.23 15.18
C PRO A 193 4.43 17.96 14.04
N ALA A 194 5.71 17.64 13.78
CA ALA A 194 6.45 18.27 12.68
C ALA A 194 5.97 17.85 11.29
N PHE A 195 5.33 16.68 11.16
CA PHE A 195 4.67 16.28 9.93
C PHE A 195 3.52 17.24 9.54
N PHE A 196 2.75 17.72 10.52
CA PHE A 196 1.61 18.64 10.27
C PHE A 196 2.03 20.08 10.01
N THR A 197 3.18 20.52 10.50
CA THR A 197 3.62 21.93 10.46
C THR A 197 4.82 22.19 9.58
N GLY A 198 5.54 21.12 9.19
CA GLY A 198 6.75 21.20 8.39
C GLY A 198 6.53 20.92 6.91
N THR A 199 7.54 21.23 6.12
CA THR A 199 7.62 20.76 4.74
C THR A 199 8.30 19.39 4.74
N VAL A 200 7.57 18.37 4.33
CA VAL A 200 8.08 16.99 4.22
C VAL A 200 8.03 16.55 2.75
N GLY A 201 8.91 15.65 2.36
CA GLY A 201 9.01 15.16 0.99
C GLY A 201 9.31 13.66 0.93
N ASN A 202 9.65 13.19 -0.24
CA ASN A 202 10.03 11.81 -0.47
C ASN A 202 11.50 11.76 -0.92
N ASP A 203 12.38 11.21 -0.06
CA ASP A 203 13.83 11.12 -0.33
C ASP A 203 14.16 10.25 -1.55
N LEU A 204 13.24 9.36 -1.96
CA LEU A 204 13.42 8.53 -3.16
C LEU A 204 13.14 9.30 -4.46
N GLU A 205 12.37 10.38 -4.39
CA GLU A 205 11.88 11.12 -5.55
C GLU A 205 12.99 11.66 -6.47
N PRO A 206 14.09 12.28 -5.98
CA PRO A 206 15.15 12.75 -6.87
C PRO A 206 15.76 11.63 -7.71
N VAL A 207 15.99 10.47 -7.10
CA VAL A 207 16.54 9.28 -7.77
C VAL A 207 15.54 8.74 -8.79
N VAL A 208 14.26 8.60 -8.40
CA VAL A 208 13.20 8.11 -9.30
C VAL A 208 13.05 9.02 -10.50
N CYS A 209 12.95 10.33 -10.30
CA CYS A 209 12.83 11.31 -11.37
C CYS A 209 14.04 11.37 -12.30
N ARG A 210 15.25 11.09 -11.80
CA ARG A 210 16.45 11.00 -12.61
C ARG A 210 16.47 9.73 -13.47
N LEU A 211 16.11 8.58 -12.90
CA LEU A 211 16.15 7.29 -13.59
C LEU A 211 14.93 7.06 -14.50
N PHE A 212 13.80 7.71 -14.21
CA PHE A 212 12.54 7.55 -14.91
C PHE A 212 11.93 8.92 -15.27
N PRO A 213 12.40 9.57 -16.36
CA PRO A 213 11.95 10.92 -16.75
C PRO A 213 10.43 11.07 -16.92
N VAL A 214 9.74 9.99 -17.32
CA VAL A 214 8.27 9.99 -17.42
C VAL A 214 7.59 10.22 -16.06
N VAL A 215 8.18 9.77 -14.96
CA VAL A 215 7.65 10.04 -13.60
C VAL A 215 7.78 11.54 -13.29
N ARG A 216 8.92 12.15 -13.65
CA ARG A 216 9.12 13.60 -13.52
C ARG A 216 8.09 14.38 -14.32
N GLU A 217 7.80 13.99 -15.56
CA GLU A 217 6.79 14.65 -16.41
C GLU A 217 5.42 14.72 -15.72
N TYR A 218 4.94 13.58 -15.18
CA TYR A 218 3.67 13.48 -14.48
C TYR A 218 3.65 14.30 -13.19
N LEU A 219 4.75 14.25 -12.43
CA LEU A 219 4.92 15.00 -11.19
C LEU A 219 4.95 16.52 -11.46
N ASP A 220 5.71 16.98 -12.46
CA ASP A 220 5.83 18.40 -12.81
C ASP A 220 4.49 18.96 -13.32
N TRP A 221 3.72 18.15 -14.07
CA TRP A 221 2.37 18.52 -14.47
C TRP A 221 1.47 18.74 -13.25
N LEU A 222 1.53 17.85 -12.26
CA LEU A 222 0.71 17.94 -11.05
C LEU A 222 1.15 19.11 -10.16
N ARG A 223 2.45 19.38 -10.06
CA ARG A 223 3.04 20.49 -9.30
C ARG A 223 2.65 21.88 -9.78
N GLN A 224 2.29 22.03 -11.06
CA GLN A 224 1.73 23.28 -11.58
C GLN A 224 0.33 23.58 -11.02
N ARG A 225 -0.32 22.68 -10.32
CA ARG A 225 -1.70 22.75 -9.82
C ARG A 225 -1.82 22.70 -8.31
N ALA A 226 -0.97 21.90 -7.66
CA ALA A 226 -0.90 21.77 -6.22
C ALA A 226 0.47 21.21 -5.80
N PRO A 227 0.87 21.33 -4.51
CA PRO A 227 2.01 20.59 -3.98
C PRO A 227 1.84 19.08 -4.24
N ALA A 228 2.84 18.48 -4.89
CA ALA A 228 2.78 17.09 -5.31
C ALA A 228 4.10 16.36 -5.07
N GLN A 229 4.03 15.05 -4.87
CA GLN A 229 5.17 14.16 -4.70
C GLN A 229 4.85 12.75 -5.19
N ILE A 230 5.86 11.89 -5.28
CA ILE A 230 5.63 10.47 -5.54
C ILE A 230 5.26 9.73 -4.25
N THR A 231 4.54 8.60 -4.37
CA THR A 231 4.27 7.71 -3.25
C THR A 231 5.21 6.50 -3.24
N GLY A 232 5.76 6.17 -2.07
CA GLY A 232 6.73 5.08 -1.93
C GLY A 232 7.93 5.27 -2.84
N SER A 233 8.34 4.20 -3.52
CA SER A 233 9.40 4.24 -4.55
C SER A 233 8.91 4.67 -5.94
N GLY A 234 7.70 5.21 -6.06
CA GLY A 234 7.06 5.51 -7.34
C GLY A 234 6.47 4.22 -7.99
N ALA A 235 5.93 4.32 -9.22
CA ALA A 235 5.93 5.47 -10.14
C ALA A 235 4.85 6.52 -9.84
N CYS A 236 3.78 6.19 -9.08
CA CYS A 236 2.64 7.09 -8.93
C CYS A 236 3.03 8.40 -8.24
N ALA A 237 2.52 9.51 -8.80
CA ALA A 237 2.59 10.84 -8.23
C ALA A 237 1.20 11.25 -7.70
N PHE A 238 1.15 12.01 -6.62
CA PHE A 238 -0.12 12.46 -6.05
C PHE A 238 -0.06 13.90 -5.55
N ALA A 239 -1.24 14.53 -5.50
CA ALA A 239 -1.49 15.80 -4.81
C ALA A 239 -2.78 15.68 -3.99
N SER A 240 -2.87 16.42 -2.88
CA SER A 240 -4.04 16.47 -2.00
C SER A 240 -4.86 17.74 -2.22
N PHE A 241 -6.18 17.62 -1.99
CA PHE A 241 -7.16 18.70 -2.11
C PHE A 241 -8.21 18.54 -1.00
N ASP A 242 -8.73 19.66 -0.51
CA ASP A 242 -9.74 19.63 0.56
C ASP A 242 -11.13 19.26 0.01
N GLU A 243 -11.39 19.57 -1.28
CA GLU A 243 -12.69 19.37 -1.93
C GLU A 243 -12.61 18.37 -3.09
N GLU A 244 -13.57 17.44 -3.14
CA GLU A 244 -13.71 16.47 -4.24
C GLU A 244 -13.81 17.16 -5.61
N ARG A 245 -14.62 18.21 -5.70
CA ARG A 245 -14.85 18.92 -6.96
C ARG A 245 -13.53 19.46 -7.52
N VAL A 246 -12.70 20.08 -6.67
CA VAL A 246 -11.41 20.63 -7.09
C VAL A 246 -10.48 19.51 -7.58
N ALA A 247 -10.40 18.39 -6.84
CA ALA A 247 -9.61 17.24 -7.26
C ALA A 247 -10.09 16.69 -8.62
N ARG A 248 -11.40 16.56 -8.83
CA ARG A 248 -11.99 16.08 -10.09
C ARG A 248 -11.74 17.05 -11.25
N ASP A 249 -11.86 18.36 -11.02
CA ASP A 249 -11.61 19.38 -12.04
C ASP A 249 -10.12 19.37 -12.47
N VAL A 250 -9.19 19.27 -11.52
CA VAL A 250 -7.76 19.10 -11.80
C VAL A 250 -7.52 17.82 -12.59
N PHE A 251 -8.07 16.70 -12.16
CA PHE A 251 -7.91 15.43 -12.87
C PHE A 251 -8.49 15.46 -14.29
N ALA A 252 -9.64 16.10 -14.48
CA ALA A 252 -10.28 16.24 -15.79
C ALA A 252 -9.42 17.07 -16.78
N SER A 253 -8.63 18.02 -16.25
CA SER A 253 -7.76 18.88 -17.07
C SER A 253 -6.45 18.23 -17.53
N ARG A 254 -6.18 16.98 -17.11
CA ARG A 254 -4.93 16.30 -17.45
C ARG A 254 -4.83 15.97 -18.95
N PRO A 255 -3.61 15.93 -19.52
CA PRO A 255 -3.39 15.38 -20.85
C PRO A 255 -3.97 13.96 -20.97
N ALA A 256 -4.57 13.64 -22.13
CA ALA A 256 -5.26 12.37 -22.35
C ALA A 256 -4.37 11.11 -22.15
N HIS A 257 -3.06 11.23 -22.35
CA HIS A 257 -2.10 10.14 -22.14
C HIS A 257 -1.78 9.89 -20.67
N MET A 258 -2.02 10.86 -19.78
CA MET A 258 -1.77 10.70 -18.35
C MET A 258 -2.94 9.95 -17.70
N GLN A 259 -2.68 8.69 -17.32
CA GLN A 259 -3.65 7.87 -16.60
C GLN A 259 -3.59 8.15 -15.10
N GLY A 260 -4.67 7.82 -14.38
CA GLY A 260 -4.76 8.01 -12.94
C GLY A 260 -6.20 7.91 -12.45
N PHE A 261 -6.39 8.35 -11.22
CA PHE A 261 -7.71 8.34 -10.56
C PHE A 261 -7.80 9.45 -9.51
N VAL A 262 -9.03 9.73 -9.06
CA VAL A 262 -9.32 10.56 -7.89
C VAL A 262 -9.86 9.65 -6.80
N ALA A 263 -9.38 9.84 -5.57
CA ALA A 263 -9.81 9.04 -4.44
C ALA A 263 -9.89 9.86 -3.15
N GLN A 264 -10.79 9.47 -2.26
CA GLN A 264 -10.87 10.01 -0.91
C GLN A 264 -9.87 9.30 0.01
N GLY A 265 -9.22 10.05 0.89
CA GLY A 265 -8.38 9.48 1.92
C GLY A 265 -9.21 8.88 3.06
N LEU A 266 -8.95 7.62 3.38
CA LEU A 266 -9.56 6.90 4.50
C LEU A 266 -8.65 6.93 5.72
N GLY A 267 -9.20 7.13 6.92
CA GLY A 267 -8.48 7.00 8.19
C GLY A 267 -8.34 5.55 8.65
N GLN A 268 -9.20 4.66 8.15
CA GLN A 268 -9.34 3.29 8.60
C GLN A 268 -9.53 2.34 7.41
N HIS A 269 -9.00 1.13 7.51
CA HIS A 269 -9.16 0.10 6.50
C HIS A 269 -10.61 -0.41 6.47
N PRO A 270 -11.22 -0.63 5.30
CA PRO A 270 -12.63 -1.07 5.22
C PRO A 270 -12.91 -2.44 5.85
N LEU A 271 -11.88 -3.24 6.13
CA LEU A 271 -12.01 -4.56 6.78
C LEU A 271 -11.60 -4.56 8.27
N ASP A 272 -11.46 -3.39 8.90
CA ASP A 272 -11.01 -3.31 10.30
C ASP A 272 -11.89 -4.13 11.26
N ASP A 273 -13.21 -4.07 11.09
CA ASP A 273 -14.15 -4.86 11.89
C ASP A 273 -13.96 -6.38 11.76
N MET A 274 -13.47 -6.84 10.61
CA MET A 274 -13.14 -8.27 10.41
C MET A 274 -11.87 -8.69 11.13
N ILE A 275 -10.92 -7.76 11.34
CA ILE A 275 -9.66 -8.03 12.04
C ILE A 275 -9.89 -8.09 13.54
N LEU A 276 -10.80 -7.27 14.07
CA LEU A 276 -11.05 -7.16 15.51
C LEU A 276 -11.65 -8.43 16.12
N GLY A 277 -12.16 -9.35 15.27
CA GLY A 277 -12.86 -10.55 15.75
C GLY A 277 -14.11 -10.20 16.54
N SER A 278 -15.05 -11.11 16.64
CA SER A 278 -16.32 -10.97 17.39
C SER A 278 -16.15 -10.91 18.93
N SER A 279 -15.17 -10.17 19.43
CA SER A 279 -14.90 -10.00 20.88
C SER A 279 -15.75 -8.91 21.53
N GLN A 280 -16.78 -8.38 20.86
CA GLN A 280 -17.77 -7.49 21.47
C GLN A 280 -19.21 -7.93 21.13
N VAL A 281 -19.62 -9.13 21.57
CA VAL A 281 -21.01 -9.45 21.88
C VAL A 281 -21.00 -10.15 23.23
N GLY A 282 -21.10 -9.37 24.27
CA GLY A 282 -21.27 -9.80 25.65
C GLY A 282 -21.98 -8.68 26.39
#